data_8bc1a054d4a58b1df55bd8517aae0161
#
_entry.id   8bc1a054d4a58b1df55bd8517aae0161
#
_cell.length_a   1.000
_cell.length_b   1.000
_cell.length_c   1.000
_cell.angle_alpha   90.00
_cell.angle_beta   90.00
_cell.angle_gamma   90.00
#
_symmetry.space_group_name_H-M   'P 1'
#
loop_
_entity.id
_entity.type
_entity.pdbx_description
1 polymer ?
#
loop_
_entity_poly.entity_id
_entity_poly.type
_entity_poly.pdbx_seq_one_letter_code
_entity_poly.pdbx_strand_id
1 'polypeptide(L)'
;IVQTKRSFEYDDDGKLIKATEKEEQQGTYVYRYSYDDMGNRISYSKTRNGTVQESAEYSYNASNQLIRAKLYDGKKNTKMQYEYDADGNLISEIGKKGTDKVELHYTYTVENRLKAVHDAHELVVAMAYDGDGNRVFQLNYNLHTDDDWKGNSGNGNGNNKDNTGNGNNGNGNKGNSGSNGNGSQGNSGNGNKQKVSSVLGL
;
A
#
# COMPACT_ATOMS: atom_id res chain seq x y z
N ILE A 1 -20.45 -31.89 9.29
CA ILE A 1 -19.98 -31.69 7.90
C ILE A 1 -20.80 -30.56 7.35
N VAL A 2 -20.19 -29.42 7.04
CA VAL A 2 -20.89 -28.28 6.40
C VAL A 2 -21.05 -28.64 4.92
N GLN A 3 -22.29 -28.72 4.45
CA GLN A 3 -22.56 -28.95 3.03
C GLN A 3 -22.59 -27.59 2.30
N THR A 4 -21.77 -27.48 1.27
CA THR A 4 -21.77 -26.33 0.36
C THR A 4 -22.25 -26.77 -1.02
N LYS A 5 -23.29 -26.12 -1.54
CA LYS A 5 -23.80 -26.35 -2.90
C LYS A 5 -23.40 -25.19 -3.80
N ARG A 6 -22.78 -25.47 -4.94
CA ARG A 6 -22.38 -24.47 -5.94
C ARG A 6 -23.10 -24.68 -7.26
N SER A 7 -23.44 -23.59 -7.94
CA SER A 7 -23.92 -23.57 -9.32
C SER A 7 -23.31 -22.42 -10.09
N PHE A 8 -23.15 -22.63 -11.40
CA PHE A 8 -22.47 -21.67 -12.29
C PHE A 8 -23.36 -21.45 -13.52
N GLU A 9 -23.40 -20.20 -14.00
CA GLU A 9 -24.08 -19.80 -15.22
C GLU A 9 -23.06 -19.09 -16.11
N TYR A 10 -23.09 -19.40 -17.40
CA TYR A 10 -22.17 -18.88 -18.42
C TYR A 10 -22.97 -18.19 -19.52
N ASP A 11 -22.35 -17.24 -20.22
CA ASP A 11 -22.89 -16.66 -21.44
C ASP A 11 -22.64 -17.59 -22.66
N ASP A 12 -23.09 -17.15 -23.84
CA ASP A 12 -22.97 -17.92 -25.08
C ASP A 12 -21.51 -18.07 -25.52
N ASP A 13 -20.61 -17.20 -25.05
CA ASP A 13 -19.16 -17.28 -25.30
C ASP A 13 -18.42 -18.16 -24.27
N GLY A 14 -19.15 -18.74 -23.29
CA GLY A 14 -18.58 -19.58 -22.25
C GLY A 14 -17.92 -18.81 -21.11
N LYS A 15 -18.15 -17.49 -21.00
CA LYS A 15 -17.66 -16.66 -19.89
C LYS A 15 -18.59 -16.81 -18.67
N LEU A 16 -18.02 -16.96 -17.48
CA LEU A 16 -18.80 -17.07 -16.23
C LEU A 16 -19.49 -15.75 -15.92
N ILE A 17 -20.84 -15.71 -15.96
CA ILE A 17 -21.63 -14.53 -15.66
C ILE A 17 -22.22 -14.56 -14.25
N LYS A 18 -22.38 -15.77 -13.67
CA LYS A 18 -22.90 -15.91 -12.30
C LYS A 18 -22.41 -17.19 -11.65
N ALA A 19 -22.08 -17.07 -10.36
CA ALA A 19 -21.87 -18.21 -9.47
C ALA A 19 -22.76 -18.06 -8.24
N THR A 20 -23.33 -19.17 -7.78
CA THR A 20 -24.13 -19.19 -6.54
C THR A 20 -23.53 -20.23 -5.60
N GLU A 21 -23.32 -19.87 -4.36
CA GLU A 21 -22.83 -20.73 -3.29
C GLU A 21 -23.79 -20.70 -2.13
N LYS A 22 -24.32 -21.85 -1.77
CA LYS A 22 -25.22 -22.01 -0.60
C LYS A 22 -24.50 -22.78 0.48
N GLU A 23 -24.38 -22.17 1.62
CA GLU A 23 -23.88 -22.79 2.85
C GLU A 23 -24.99 -22.86 3.89
N GLU A 24 -25.20 -24.05 4.49
CA GLU A 24 -26.33 -24.29 5.41
C GLU A 24 -26.40 -23.31 6.58
N GLN A 25 -25.26 -22.83 7.08
CA GLN A 25 -25.21 -21.95 8.26
C GLN A 25 -24.86 -20.50 7.93
N GLN A 26 -24.32 -20.23 6.76
CA GLN A 26 -23.83 -18.88 6.39
C GLN A 26 -24.71 -18.16 5.37
N GLY A 27 -25.65 -18.87 4.74
CA GLY A 27 -26.58 -18.32 3.78
C GLY A 27 -26.13 -18.48 2.33
N THR A 28 -26.67 -17.64 1.46
CA THR A 28 -26.41 -17.73 0.02
C THR A 28 -25.56 -16.58 -0.44
N TYR A 29 -24.43 -16.89 -1.05
CA TYR A 29 -23.59 -15.95 -1.77
C TYR A 29 -23.89 -16.04 -3.26
N VAL A 30 -24.01 -14.87 -3.90
CA VAL A 30 -24.17 -14.78 -5.36
C VAL A 30 -23.09 -13.84 -5.89
N TYR A 31 -22.33 -14.35 -6.82
CA TYR A 31 -21.30 -13.61 -7.56
C TYR A 31 -21.83 -13.34 -8.96
N ARG A 32 -21.67 -12.12 -9.47
CA ARG A 32 -22.05 -11.72 -10.83
C ARG A 32 -20.88 -11.03 -11.50
N TYR A 33 -20.75 -11.30 -12.80
CA TYR A 33 -19.70 -10.75 -13.65
C TYR A 33 -20.31 -10.23 -14.93
N SER A 34 -19.74 -9.17 -15.48
CA SER A 34 -20.03 -8.76 -16.86
C SER A 34 -18.75 -8.41 -17.58
N TYR A 35 -18.78 -8.53 -18.90
CA TYR A 35 -17.62 -8.38 -19.76
C TYR A 35 -17.96 -7.45 -20.92
N ASP A 36 -16.96 -6.80 -21.47
CA ASP A 36 -17.06 -6.09 -22.76
C ASP A 36 -16.91 -7.08 -23.94
N ASP A 37 -17.05 -6.56 -25.15
CA ASP A 37 -16.93 -7.37 -26.40
C ASP A 37 -15.52 -7.94 -26.59
N MET A 38 -14.50 -7.35 -25.97
CA MET A 38 -13.12 -7.81 -25.99
C MET A 38 -12.81 -8.87 -24.92
N GLY A 39 -13.79 -9.16 -24.04
CA GLY A 39 -13.65 -10.13 -22.96
C GLY A 39 -13.06 -9.56 -21.68
N ASN A 40 -12.84 -8.27 -21.58
CA ASN A 40 -12.41 -7.63 -20.33
C ASN A 40 -13.57 -7.60 -19.33
N ARG A 41 -13.31 -7.94 -18.08
CA ARG A 41 -14.33 -7.87 -17.02
C ARG A 41 -14.63 -6.42 -16.66
N ILE A 42 -15.83 -5.92 -16.97
CA ILE A 42 -16.25 -4.55 -16.69
C ILE A 42 -17.01 -4.40 -15.38
N SER A 43 -17.56 -5.48 -14.82
CA SER A 43 -18.14 -5.45 -13.50
C SER A 43 -18.00 -6.76 -12.72
N TYR A 44 -18.08 -6.62 -11.41
CA TYR A 44 -18.13 -7.71 -10.45
C TYR A 44 -19.02 -7.30 -9.28
N SER A 45 -19.81 -8.24 -8.77
CA SER A 45 -20.49 -8.07 -7.48
C SER A 45 -20.59 -9.38 -6.72
N LYS A 46 -20.48 -9.28 -5.40
CA LYS A 46 -20.75 -10.37 -4.45
C LYS A 46 -21.82 -9.92 -3.49
N THR A 47 -22.89 -10.70 -3.41
CA THR A 47 -23.96 -10.47 -2.45
C THR A 47 -24.07 -11.65 -1.49
N ARG A 48 -24.50 -11.38 -0.26
CA ARG A 48 -24.87 -12.38 0.72
C ARG A 48 -26.32 -12.15 1.12
N ASN A 49 -27.18 -13.14 0.90
CA ASN A 49 -28.62 -13.05 1.14
C ASN A 49 -29.24 -11.77 0.54
N GLY A 50 -28.81 -11.38 -0.67
CA GLY A 50 -29.26 -10.20 -1.38
C GLY A 50 -28.54 -8.89 -1.02
N THR A 51 -27.77 -8.85 0.06
CA THR A 51 -27.01 -7.65 0.48
C THR A 51 -25.62 -7.63 -0.16
N VAL A 52 -25.28 -6.52 -0.81
CA VAL A 52 -23.94 -6.35 -1.45
C VAL A 52 -22.85 -6.37 -0.38
N GLN A 53 -21.88 -7.24 -0.58
CA GLN A 53 -20.68 -7.37 0.25
C GLN A 53 -19.46 -6.73 -0.43
N GLU A 54 -19.34 -6.94 -1.72
CA GLU A 54 -18.25 -6.44 -2.55
C GLU A 54 -18.79 -6.05 -3.92
N SER A 55 -18.21 -5.04 -4.55
CA SER A 55 -18.46 -4.74 -5.96
C SER A 55 -17.27 -4.08 -6.62
N ALA A 56 -17.19 -4.18 -7.93
CA ALA A 56 -16.19 -3.53 -8.75
C ALA A 56 -16.76 -3.09 -10.10
N GLU A 57 -16.28 -1.96 -10.59
CA GLU A 57 -16.49 -1.47 -11.96
C GLU A 57 -15.12 -1.16 -12.56
N TYR A 58 -14.90 -1.56 -13.78
CA TYR A 58 -13.65 -1.38 -14.51
C TYR A 58 -13.89 -0.70 -15.85
N SER A 59 -12.93 0.10 -16.29
CA SER A 59 -12.93 0.70 -17.63
C SER A 59 -11.57 0.52 -18.27
N TYR A 60 -11.56 0.19 -19.55
CA TYR A 60 -10.36 -0.09 -20.33
C TYR A 60 -10.24 0.88 -21.49
N ASN A 61 -9.00 1.07 -21.97
CA ASN A 61 -8.74 1.79 -23.22
C ASN A 61 -8.80 0.83 -24.42
N ALA A 62 -8.58 1.40 -25.63
CA ALA A 62 -8.60 0.62 -26.87
C ALA A 62 -7.49 -0.45 -26.97
N SER A 63 -6.46 -0.37 -26.13
CA SER A 63 -5.39 -1.38 -26.00
C SER A 63 -5.67 -2.42 -24.92
N ASN A 64 -6.92 -2.53 -24.42
CA ASN A 64 -7.33 -3.40 -23.34
C ASN A 64 -6.58 -3.18 -21.99
N GLN A 65 -6.05 -1.99 -21.78
CA GLN A 65 -5.39 -1.63 -20.53
C GLN A 65 -6.40 -0.99 -19.58
N LEU A 66 -6.39 -1.41 -18.32
CA LEU A 66 -7.27 -0.87 -17.27
C LEU A 66 -6.94 0.59 -16.98
N ILE A 67 -7.87 1.50 -17.27
CA ILE A 67 -7.69 2.94 -17.03
C ILE A 67 -8.43 3.46 -15.80
N ARG A 68 -9.46 2.76 -15.34
CA ARG A 68 -10.21 3.12 -14.13
C ARG A 68 -10.72 1.88 -13.41
N ALA A 69 -10.69 1.94 -12.08
CA ALA A 69 -11.34 0.98 -11.21
C ALA A 69 -12.13 1.70 -10.12
N LYS A 70 -13.35 1.23 -9.85
CA LYS A 70 -14.13 1.57 -8.66
C LYS A 70 -14.42 0.28 -7.93
N LEU A 71 -14.04 0.21 -6.67
CA LEU A 71 -14.14 -0.99 -5.86
C LEU A 71 -14.87 -0.65 -4.55
N TYR A 72 -15.66 -1.59 -4.07
CA TYR A 72 -16.26 -1.57 -2.74
C TYR A 72 -15.97 -2.90 -2.07
N ASP A 73 -15.34 -2.89 -0.90
CA ASP A 73 -14.91 -4.08 -0.16
C ASP A 73 -15.81 -4.43 1.05
N GLY A 74 -17.03 -3.88 1.06
CA GLY A 74 -17.97 -4.03 2.16
C GLY A 74 -17.85 -2.92 3.23
N LYS A 75 -16.78 -2.12 3.18
CA LYS A 75 -16.49 -1.05 4.15
C LYS A 75 -16.06 0.25 3.50
N LYS A 76 -15.16 0.17 2.55
CA LYS A 76 -14.53 1.33 1.91
C LYS A 76 -14.75 1.32 0.40
N ASN A 77 -14.85 2.51 -0.17
CA ASN A 77 -14.81 2.70 -1.60
C ASN A 77 -13.38 3.04 -2.03
N THR A 78 -12.91 2.39 -3.08
CA THR A 78 -11.65 2.69 -3.76
C THR A 78 -11.96 3.19 -5.16
N LYS A 79 -11.34 4.28 -5.57
CA LYS A 79 -11.43 4.82 -6.94
C LYS A 79 -10.01 5.07 -7.42
N MET A 80 -9.63 4.40 -8.50
CA MET A 80 -8.29 4.47 -9.08
C MET A 80 -8.35 4.86 -10.54
N GLN A 81 -7.32 5.54 -10.99
CA GLN A 81 -7.02 5.86 -12.38
C GLN A 81 -5.61 5.38 -12.68
N TYR A 82 -5.40 4.90 -13.89
CA TYR A 82 -4.14 4.32 -14.36
C TYR A 82 -3.76 4.94 -15.69
N GLU A 83 -2.48 5.21 -15.86
CA GLU A 83 -1.91 5.72 -17.11
C GLU A 83 -0.75 4.84 -17.55
N TYR A 84 -0.58 4.73 -18.87
CA TYR A 84 0.42 3.88 -19.50
C TYR A 84 1.23 4.68 -20.51
N ASP A 85 2.49 4.30 -20.69
CA ASP A 85 3.33 4.82 -21.78
C ASP A 85 2.99 4.13 -23.12
N ALA A 86 3.69 4.51 -24.17
CA ALA A 86 3.49 3.96 -25.51
C ALA A 86 3.88 2.48 -25.63
N ASP A 87 4.76 2.00 -24.74
CA ASP A 87 5.23 0.62 -24.69
C ASP A 87 4.30 -0.26 -23.84
N GLY A 88 3.28 0.34 -23.22
CA GLY A 88 2.30 -0.36 -22.40
C GLY A 88 2.68 -0.50 -20.94
N ASN A 89 3.75 0.14 -20.49
CA ASN A 89 4.13 0.15 -19.08
C ASN A 89 3.21 1.07 -18.28
N LEU A 90 2.78 0.64 -17.10
CA LEU A 90 2.01 1.47 -16.17
C LEU A 90 2.90 2.58 -15.60
N ILE A 91 2.60 3.84 -15.89
CA ILE A 91 3.40 4.99 -15.44
C ILE A 91 2.78 5.77 -14.28
N SER A 92 1.47 5.58 -14.02
CA SER A 92 0.77 6.32 -12.97
C SER A 92 -0.39 5.52 -12.39
N GLU A 93 -0.51 5.53 -11.06
CA GLU A 93 -1.69 5.10 -10.30
C GLU A 93 -2.12 6.24 -9.38
N ILE A 94 -3.30 6.80 -9.62
CA ILE A 94 -3.81 7.92 -8.82
C ILE A 94 -5.23 7.62 -8.37
N GLY A 95 -5.52 7.89 -7.09
CA GLY A 95 -6.86 7.67 -6.59
C GLY A 95 -7.07 7.85 -5.10
N LYS A 96 -8.08 7.14 -4.59
CA LYS A 96 -8.45 7.13 -3.16
C LYS A 96 -8.90 5.75 -2.74
N LYS A 97 -8.44 5.31 -1.57
CA LYS A 97 -8.90 4.10 -0.87
C LYS A 97 -9.55 4.53 0.45
N GLY A 98 -10.88 4.68 0.42
CA GLY A 98 -11.61 5.35 1.50
C GLY A 98 -11.25 6.84 1.53
N THR A 99 -10.62 7.30 2.60
CA THR A 99 -10.09 8.67 2.76
C THR A 99 -8.64 8.82 2.29
N ASP A 100 -7.91 7.72 2.19
CA ASP A 100 -6.48 7.72 1.93
C ASP A 100 -6.21 8.02 0.45
N LYS A 101 -5.36 9.00 0.19
CA LYS A 101 -4.89 9.35 -1.15
C LYS A 101 -3.86 8.31 -1.59
N VAL A 102 -3.96 7.87 -2.83
CA VAL A 102 -2.97 7.02 -3.49
C VAL A 102 -2.45 7.79 -4.70
N GLU A 103 -1.15 7.93 -4.79
CA GLU A 103 -0.48 8.57 -5.91
C GLU A 103 0.88 7.91 -6.08
N LEU A 104 1.03 7.09 -7.12
CA LEU A 104 2.26 6.39 -7.44
C LEU A 104 2.62 6.64 -8.90
N HIS A 105 3.89 6.91 -9.15
CA HIS A 105 4.48 7.10 -10.46
C HIS A 105 5.61 6.12 -10.67
N TYR A 106 5.65 5.50 -11.84
CA TYR A 106 6.58 4.45 -12.20
C TYR A 106 7.50 4.90 -13.33
N THR A 107 8.77 4.60 -13.23
CA THR A 107 9.75 4.84 -14.31
C THR A 107 10.41 3.53 -14.70
N TYR A 108 10.74 3.41 -15.98
CA TYR A 108 11.28 2.19 -16.55
C TYR A 108 12.64 2.44 -17.21
N THR A 109 13.41 1.40 -17.39
CA THR A 109 14.59 1.41 -18.26
C THR A 109 14.16 1.35 -19.73
N VAL A 110 15.08 1.55 -20.65
CA VAL A 110 14.83 1.41 -22.10
C VAL A 110 14.44 -0.02 -22.51
N GLU A 111 14.70 -1.01 -21.64
CA GLU A 111 14.31 -2.41 -21.82
C GLU A 111 12.98 -2.73 -21.10
N ASN A 112 12.17 -1.72 -20.76
CA ASN A 112 10.88 -1.86 -20.06
C ASN A 112 10.95 -2.55 -18.69
N ARG A 113 12.08 -2.38 -17.96
CA ARG A 113 12.22 -2.89 -16.61
C ARG A 113 11.95 -1.78 -15.61
N LEU A 114 11.19 -2.06 -14.55
CA LEU A 114 10.86 -1.08 -13.52
C LEU A 114 12.14 -0.54 -12.86
N LYS A 115 12.39 0.76 -13.03
CA LYS A 115 13.57 1.46 -12.51
C LYS A 115 13.31 2.12 -11.16
N ALA A 116 12.17 2.80 -11.02
CA ALA A 116 11.82 3.47 -9.78
C ALA A 116 10.31 3.62 -9.62
N VAL A 117 9.88 3.72 -8.36
CA VAL A 117 8.53 4.11 -7.95
C VAL A 117 8.64 5.34 -7.06
N HIS A 118 7.83 6.34 -7.35
CA HIS A 118 7.69 7.54 -6.55
C HIS A 118 6.25 7.64 -6.06
N ASP A 119 6.04 8.17 -4.88
CA ASP A 119 4.74 8.68 -4.46
C ASP A 119 4.64 10.19 -4.75
N ALA A 120 3.64 10.89 -4.21
CA ALA A 120 3.46 12.32 -4.40
C ALA A 120 4.62 13.19 -3.87
N HIS A 121 5.50 12.65 -3.04
CA HIS A 121 6.49 13.41 -2.27
C HIS A 121 7.92 12.93 -2.52
N GLU A 122 8.15 11.62 -2.62
CA GLU A 122 9.49 11.06 -2.63
C GLU A 122 9.62 9.74 -3.39
N LEU A 123 10.86 9.28 -3.51
CA LEU A 123 11.21 7.98 -4.06
C LEU A 123 10.86 6.88 -3.06
N VAL A 124 10.02 5.94 -3.48
CA VAL A 124 9.59 4.78 -2.67
C VAL A 124 10.51 3.59 -2.87
N VAL A 125 10.84 3.31 -4.13
CA VAL A 125 11.68 2.17 -4.52
C VAL A 125 12.58 2.58 -5.68
N ALA A 126 13.83 2.14 -5.64
CA ALA A 126 14.74 2.19 -6.78
C ALA A 126 15.34 0.82 -7.06
N MET A 127 15.55 0.50 -8.34
CA MET A 127 16.07 -0.78 -8.80
C MET A 127 17.13 -0.57 -9.86
N ALA A 128 18.14 -1.46 -9.88
CA ALA A 128 19.13 -1.54 -10.96
C ALA A 128 19.28 -2.99 -11.44
N TYR A 129 19.64 -3.12 -12.71
CA TYR A 129 19.77 -4.38 -13.41
C TYR A 129 21.15 -4.51 -14.05
N ASP A 130 21.64 -5.74 -14.16
CA ASP A 130 22.83 -6.05 -14.94
C ASP A 130 22.51 -6.15 -16.45
N GLY A 131 23.52 -6.39 -17.28
CA GLY A 131 23.35 -6.53 -18.72
C GLY A 131 22.48 -7.72 -19.14
N ASP A 132 22.36 -8.75 -18.31
CA ASP A 132 21.54 -9.94 -18.56
C ASP A 132 20.09 -9.74 -18.08
N GLY A 133 19.82 -8.62 -17.41
CA GLY A 133 18.49 -8.26 -16.93
C GLY A 133 18.13 -8.78 -15.55
N ASN A 134 19.09 -9.31 -14.82
CA ASN A 134 18.87 -9.66 -13.42
C ASN A 134 18.87 -8.41 -12.56
N ARG A 135 17.91 -8.31 -11.61
CA ARG A 135 17.92 -7.22 -10.66
C ARG A 135 19.05 -7.40 -9.65
N VAL A 136 20.07 -6.54 -9.74
CA VAL A 136 21.28 -6.60 -8.88
C VAL A 136 21.21 -5.66 -7.69
N PHE A 137 20.26 -4.70 -7.71
CA PHE A 137 20.10 -3.75 -6.62
C PHE A 137 18.62 -3.38 -6.44
N GLN A 138 18.22 -3.21 -5.19
CA GLN A 138 16.94 -2.62 -4.81
C GLN A 138 17.09 -1.82 -3.53
N LEU A 139 16.66 -0.57 -3.56
CA LEU A 139 16.54 0.30 -2.41
C LEU A 139 15.07 0.56 -2.14
N ASN A 140 14.63 0.32 -0.92
CA ASN A 140 13.27 0.65 -0.47
C ASN A 140 13.38 1.81 0.51
N TYR A 141 12.63 2.88 0.27
CA TYR A 141 12.48 3.98 1.20
C TYR A 141 11.27 3.72 2.09
N ASN A 142 11.37 4.05 3.36
CA ASN A 142 10.22 4.02 4.25
C ASN A 142 9.26 5.12 3.80
N LEU A 143 8.04 4.74 3.48
CA LEU A 143 6.97 5.71 3.29
C LEU A 143 6.78 6.43 4.63
N HIS A 144 7.05 7.73 4.67
CA HIS A 144 6.61 8.55 5.77
C HIS A 144 5.08 8.51 5.80
N THR A 145 4.52 7.94 6.84
CA THR A 145 3.12 8.18 7.16
C THR A 145 3.07 9.60 7.77
N ASP A 146 2.10 10.41 7.37
CA ASP A 146 1.90 11.79 7.84
C ASP A 146 1.84 11.93 9.38
N ASP A 147 1.81 10.83 10.12
CA ASP A 147 1.84 10.77 11.56
C ASP A 147 3.24 11.01 12.18
N ASP A 148 4.33 10.85 11.42
CA ASP A 148 5.69 11.03 11.93
C ASP A 148 6.15 12.50 11.95
N TRP A 149 5.42 13.41 11.29
CA TRP A 149 5.73 14.86 11.29
C TRP A 149 5.12 15.64 12.46
N LYS A 150 4.62 15.00 13.50
CA LYS A 150 4.43 15.72 14.78
C LYS A 150 5.78 15.91 15.42
N GLY A 151 6.53 16.83 14.81
CA GLY A 151 7.79 17.32 15.35
C GLY A 151 7.61 17.60 16.83
N ASN A 152 8.48 17.01 17.59
CA ASN A 152 8.74 17.33 18.97
C ASN A 152 8.95 18.86 19.08
N SER A 153 7.87 19.61 19.29
CA SER A 153 7.94 21.00 19.70
C SER A 153 8.54 20.99 21.09
N GLY A 154 9.86 20.93 21.10
CA GLY A 154 10.65 21.14 22.31
C GLY A 154 10.18 22.43 22.98
N ASN A 155 9.47 22.27 24.08
CA ASN A 155 9.12 23.36 24.97
C ASN A 155 10.39 23.90 25.59
N GLY A 156 11.07 24.77 24.86
CA GLY A 156 12.18 25.56 25.33
C GLY A 156 11.67 26.65 26.25
N ASN A 157 11.35 26.29 27.49
CA ASN A 157 11.11 27.28 28.54
C ASN A 157 12.46 27.87 29.00
N GLY A 158 12.96 28.80 28.22
CA GLY A 158 14.10 29.61 28.55
C GLY A 158 13.72 30.64 29.60
N ASN A 159 13.77 30.28 30.87
CA ASN A 159 13.71 31.24 31.95
C ASN A 159 15.13 31.79 32.21
N ASN A 160 15.47 32.87 31.51
CA ASN A 160 16.67 33.65 31.77
C ASN A 160 16.36 34.54 32.98
N LYS A 161 16.85 34.21 34.16
CA LYS A 161 16.96 35.11 35.28
C LYS A 161 18.44 35.40 35.52
N ASP A 162 18.84 36.58 35.10
CA ASP A 162 20.04 37.22 35.59
C ASP A 162 20.05 37.21 37.12
N ASN A 163 21.10 36.66 37.69
CA ASN A 163 21.46 37.04 39.06
C ASN A 163 22.99 37.02 39.21
N THR A 164 23.54 38.21 39.25
CA THR A 164 24.88 38.54 39.70
C THR A 164 25.00 38.22 41.17
N GLY A 165 25.99 37.40 41.55
CA GLY A 165 26.23 37.11 42.97
C GLY A 165 27.51 36.32 43.20
N ASN A 166 28.53 37.06 43.42
CA ASN A 166 29.85 36.82 44.02
C ASN A 166 29.87 35.76 45.14
N GLY A 167 30.93 34.94 45.27
CA GLY A 167 31.20 34.23 46.52
C GLY A 167 31.91 32.89 46.45
N ASN A 168 33.19 32.93 46.27
CA ASN A 168 34.28 32.29 47.02
C ASN A 168 34.14 30.86 47.61
N ASN A 169 35.14 30.06 47.24
CA ASN A 169 35.92 29.14 48.09
C ASN A 169 35.35 27.77 48.51
N GLY A 170 36.17 26.70 48.28
CA GLY A 170 35.99 25.44 49.02
C GLY A 170 36.40 24.17 48.29
N ASN A 171 37.65 23.95 48.14
CA ASN A 171 38.46 22.72 48.33
C ASN A 171 37.73 21.44 48.72
N GLY A 172 38.06 20.30 48.07
CA GLY A 172 37.69 18.97 48.56
C GLY A 172 37.70 17.83 47.58
N ASN A 173 38.81 17.41 47.15
CA ASN A 173 39.50 16.10 47.14
C ASN A 173 38.65 14.80 47.11
N LYS A 174 39.09 13.91 46.19
CA LYS A 174 39.17 12.40 46.22
C LYS A 174 37.96 11.56 45.93
N GLY A 175 38.28 10.61 45.00
CA GLY A 175 37.91 9.21 45.08
C GLY A 175 37.40 8.64 43.77
N ASN A 176 38.20 8.12 42.96
CA ASN A 176 38.65 6.77 42.62
C ASN A 176 37.57 5.70 42.42
N SER A 177 37.82 4.93 41.39
CA SER A 177 37.32 3.55 41.08
C SER A 177 35.97 3.51 40.41
N GLY A 178 35.83 3.00 39.21
CA GLY A 178 36.28 1.73 38.68
C GLY A 178 35.13 1.01 38.00
N SER A 179 35.44 0.28 37.00
CA SER A 179 34.73 -0.86 36.41
C SER A 179 33.68 -0.58 35.34
N ASN A 180 34.11 -0.80 34.13
CA ASN A 180 33.75 -1.91 33.25
C ASN A 180 32.31 -2.42 33.36
N GLY A 181 31.58 -2.29 32.29
CA GLY A 181 30.30 -2.93 32.05
C GLY A 181 29.95 -2.92 30.58
N ASN A 182 30.51 -3.88 29.85
CA ASN A 182 30.12 -4.26 28.50
C ASN A 182 28.66 -4.73 28.54
N GLY A 183 27.79 -4.23 27.68
CA GLY A 183 26.41 -4.62 27.59
C GLY A 183 25.85 -4.30 26.23
N SER A 184 26.25 -5.07 25.21
CA SER A 184 25.47 -5.27 24.00
C SER A 184 24.12 -5.80 24.34
N GLN A 185 23.09 -5.28 23.70
CA GLN A 185 21.84 -5.92 23.27
C GLN A 185 20.76 -4.83 23.31
N GLY A 186 19.99 -4.69 22.30
CA GLY A 186 19.39 -5.53 21.32
C GLY A 186 18.28 -4.68 20.72
N ASN A 187 18.51 -4.25 19.51
CA ASN A 187 17.54 -3.49 18.75
C ASN A 187 16.40 -4.42 18.34
N SER A 188 15.31 -4.40 19.06
CA SER A 188 14.05 -4.98 18.63
C SER A 188 13.20 -3.90 17.98
N GLY A 189 13.59 -3.51 16.79
CA GLY A 189 12.75 -2.72 15.90
C GLY A 189 11.57 -3.56 15.43
N ASN A 190 10.44 -3.41 16.05
CA ASN A 190 9.16 -3.93 15.57
C ASN A 190 8.68 -3.04 14.42
N GLY A 191 9.30 -3.21 13.26
CA GLY A 191 8.94 -2.54 12.04
C GLY A 191 7.63 -3.11 11.50
N ASN A 192 6.56 -2.40 11.70
CA ASN A 192 5.28 -2.65 11.08
C ASN A 192 5.43 -2.43 9.55
N LYS A 193 5.76 -3.49 8.83
CA LYS A 193 5.87 -3.48 7.37
C LYS A 193 4.49 -3.35 6.78
N GLN A 194 4.06 -2.14 6.48
CA GLN A 194 2.96 -1.96 5.55
C GLN A 194 3.45 -2.37 4.16
N LYS A 195 2.92 -3.48 3.66
CA LYS A 195 3.09 -3.90 2.27
C LYS A 195 2.41 -2.86 1.39
N VAL A 196 3.16 -2.22 0.51
CA VAL A 196 2.62 -1.59 -0.68
C VAL A 196 2.15 -2.73 -1.58
N SER A 197 0.90 -3.12 -1.42
CA SER A 197 0.25 -4.03 -2.35
C SER A 197 -0.27 -3.15 -3.48
N SER A 198 0.25 -3.32 -4.69
CA SER A 198 -0.44 -2.82 -5.88
C SER A 198 -1.89 -3.32 -5.82
N VAL A 199 -2.84 -2.46 -6.17
CA VAL A 199 -4.27 -2.81 -6.18
C VAL A 199 -4.59 -3.82 -7.30
N LEU A 200 -3.62 -4.13 -8.15
CA LEU A 200 -3.68 -5.17 -9.17
C LEU A 200 -3.42 -6.55 -8.57
N GLY A 201 -4.25 -6.97 -7.63
CA GLY A 201 -4.42 -8.38 -7.30
C GLY A 201 -5.38 -8.99 -8.32
N LEU A 202 -4.86 -9.44 -9.45
CA LEU A 202 -5.55 -10.32 -10.40
C LEU A 202 -5.42 -11.76 -9.95
#